data_a1f3f54868fdc62248cdeb54491bd55b
#
_entry.id   a1f3f54868fdc62248cdeb54491bd55b
#
_cell.length_a   1.000
_cell.length_b   1.000
_cell.length_c   1.000
_cell.angle_alpha   90.00
_cell.angle_beta   90.00
_cell.angle_gamma   90.00
#
_symmetry.space_group_name_H-M   'P 1'
#
loop_
_entity.id
_entity.type
_entity.pdbx_description
1 polymer ?
#
loop_
_entity_poly.entity_id
_entity_poly.type
_entity_poly.pdbx_seq_one_letter_code
_entity_poly.pdbx_strand_id
1 'polypeptide(L)'
;MSTYTIPNVISRSPAGERIMDVYSHLLSERIIYLGTAIDSGVANALITQLLYLEADNPEQEINLYINTEGGDPSAMLALYDTMRFIKAPVATTCVGQAVAAGAILLAAGEAGHRFVLPHTRVVLHQPAAQGRGTIPDLILQADEVVRVRTQLEEILSSHTGRAVTDLRHDTDRDRVFDAAGAVAYGLADRVLDARA
;
A
#
# COMPACT_ATOMS: atom_id res chain seq x y z
N MET A 1 12.44 0.87 -20.12
CA MET A 1 11.09 1.26 -19.66
C MET A 1 10.11 0.77 -20.71
N SER A 2 9.16 -0.09 -20.34
CA SER A 2 8.06 -0.42 -21.25
C SER A 2 7.11 0.77 -21.30
N THR A 3 6.89 1.31 -22.49
CA THR A 3 5.93 2.41 -22.70
C THR A 3 4.56 1.76 -22.93
N TYR A 4 3.59 2.03 -22.07
CA TYR A 4 2.21 1.64 -22.30
C TYR A 4 1.33 2.88 -22.41
N THR A 5 0.30 2.78 -23.23
CA THR A 5 -0.65 3.88 -23.45
C THR A 5 -1.78 3.76 -22.45
N ILE A 6 -2.05 4.85 -21.73
CA ILE A 6 -3.23 4.95 -20.86
C ILE A 6 -4.44 5.22 -21.79
N PRO A 7 -5.43 4.31 -21.84
CA PRO A 7 -6.59 4.51 -22.71
C PRO A 7 -7.53 5.56 -22.14
N ASN A 8 -8.19 6.28 -23.06
CA ASN A 8 -9.33 7.12 -22.70
C ASN A 8 -10.61 6.29 -22.73
N VAL A 9 -11.52 6.62 -21.83
CA VAL A 9 -12.87 6.05 -21.72
C VAL A 9 -13.91 7.15 -21.91
N ILE A 10 -15.07 6.78 -22.43
CA ILE A 10 -16.22 7.68 -22.57
C ILE A 10 -17.21 7.30 -21.47
N SER A 11 -17.35 8.17 -20.48
CA SER A 11 -18.38 8.04 -19.45
C SER A 11 -19.65 8.75 -19.93
N ARG A 12 -20.78 8.04 -19.89
CA ARG A 12 -22.10 8.58 -20.26
C ARG A 12 -22.91 8.82 -19.02
N SER A 13 -23.40 10.05 -18.87
CA SER A 13 -24.28 10.45 -17.79
C SER A 13 -25.50 11.22 -18.35
N PRO A 14 -26.57 11.44 -17.56
CA PRO A 14 -27.69 12.30 -17.99
C PRO A 14 -27.25 13.72 -18.34
N ALA A 15 -26.09 14.18 -17.85
CA ALA A 15 -25.53 15.49 -18.15
C ALA A 15 -24.68 15.52 -19.44
N GLY A 16 -24.53 14.39 -20.15
CA GLY A 16 -23.78 14.28 -21.40
C GLY A 16 -22.63 13.25 -21.34
N GLU A 17 -21.84 13.24 -22.42
CA GLU A 17 -20.66 12.39 -22.54
C GLU A 17 -19.43 13.13 -22.01
N ARG A 18 -18.60 12.45 -21.23
CA ARG A 18 -17.29 12.92 -20.76
C ARG A 18 -16.19 11.98 -21.22
N ILE A 19 -15.17 12.51 -21.84
CA ILE A 19 -13.94 11.76 -22.16
C ILE A 19 -12.96 12.00 -21.01
N MET A 20 -12.46 10.93 -20.41
CA MET A 20 -11.43 10.96 -19.38
C MET A 20 -10.49 9.77 -19.54
N ASP A 21 -9.29 9.83 -19.00
CA ASP A 21 -8.44 8.65 -18.92
C ASP A 21 -8.99 7.62 -17.92
N VAL A 22 -8.52 6.36 -18.04
CA VAL A 22 -9.04 5.27 -17.22
C VAL A 22 -8.80 5.47 -15.73
N TYR A 23 -7.67 6.10 -15.32
CA TYR A 23 -7.39 6.36 -13.90
C TYR A 23 -8.32 7.42 -13.32
N SER A 24 -8.60 8.49 -14.08
CA SER A 24 -9.59 9.50 -13.69
C SER A 24 -11.00 8.91 -13.57
N HIS A 25 -11.34 7.95 -14.45
CA HIS A 25 -12.60 7.25 -14.35
C HIS A 25 -12.67 6.34 -13.11
N LEU A 26 -11.62 5.56 -12.84
CA LEU A 26 -11.53 4.73 -11.63
C LEU A 26 -11.60 5.60 -10.35
N LEU A 27 -10.94 6.75 -10.35
CA LEU A 27 -11.00 7.69 -9.23
C LEU A 27 -12.43 8.18 -8.97
N SER A 28 -13.23 8.45 -10.02
CA SER A 28 -14.65 8.81 -9.88
C SER A 28 -15.51 7.69 -9.29
N GLU A 29 -15.06 6.43 -9.39
CA GLU A 29 -15.65 5.25 -8.75
C GLU A 29 -15.00 4.92 -7.39
N ARG A 30 -14.23 5.86 -6.83
CA ARG A 30 -13.50 5.74 -5.57
C ARG A 30 -12.47 4.61 -5.56
N ILE A 31 -11.89 4.32 -6.70
CA ILE A 31 -10.86 3.32 -6.89
C ILE A 31 -9.51 4.01 -7.15
N ILE A 32 -8.53 3.69 -6.33
CA ILE A 32 -7.13 4.10 -6.48
C ILE A 32 -6.29 2.87 -6.84
N TYR A 33 -5.38 3.01 -7.80
CA TYR A 33 -4.52 1.91 -8.23
C TYR A 33 -3.05 2.24 -8.03
N LEU A 34 -2.40 1.50 -7.13
CA LEU A 34 -0.95 1.52 -6.90
C LEU A 34 -0.31 0.38 -7.70
N GLY A 35 0.19 0.67 -8.90
CA GLY A 35 0.73 -0.31 -9.83
C GLY A 35 2.22 -0.15 -10.15
N THR A 36 2.99 0.51 -9.28
CA THR A 36 4.42 0.79 -9.48
C THR A 36 5.14 0.86 -8.13
N ALA A 37 6.47 0.98 -8.17
CA ALA A 37 7.27 1.27 -6.97
C ALA A 37 6.85 2.59 -6.33
N ILE A 38 6.94 2.66 -5.01
CA ILE A 38 6.54 3.83 -4.21
C ILE A 38 7.74 4.75 -4.08
N ASP A 39 7.69 5.88 -4.75
CA ASP A 39 8.56 7.03 -4.53
C ASP A 39 7.76 8.23 -4.01
N SER A 40 8.42 9.34 -3.77
CA SER A 40 7.77 10.56 -3.28
C SER A 40 6.72 11.12 -4.24
N GLY A 41 6.93 10.97 -5.56
CA GLY A 41 5.97 11.41 -6.57
C GLY A 41 4.70 10.58 -6.57
N VAL A 42 4.86 9.25 -6.55
CA VAL A 42 3.75 8.29 -6.45
C VAL A 42 2.98 8.49 -5.15
N ALA A 43 3.67 8.60 -4.02
CA ALA A 43 3.03 8.84 -2.72
C ALA A 43 2.21 10.13 -2.72
N ASN A 44 2.78 11.24 -3.20
CA ASN A 44 2.05 12.52 -3.29
C ASN A 44 0.81 12.42 -4.20
N ALA A 45 0.90 11.72 -5.32
CA ALA A 45 -0.25 11.51 -6.20
C ALA A 45 -1.37 10.72 -5.51
N LEU A 46 -1.03 9.64 -4.79
CA LEU A 46 -2.00 8.83 -4.06
C LEU A 46 -2.59 9.57 -2.85
N ILE A 47 -1.78 10.29 -2.10
CA ILE A 47 -2.21 11.15 -0.99
C ILE A 47 -3.23 12.19 -1.48
N THR A 48 -2.95 12.84 -2.60
CA THR A 48 -3.86 13.85 -3.18
C THR A 48 -5.19 13.23 -3.59
N GLN A 49 -5.16 12.00 -4.13
CA GLN A 49 -6.38 11.26 -4.48
C GLN A 49 -7.20 10.87 -3.23
N LEU A 50 -6.54 10.41 -2.16
CA LEU A 50 -7.20 10.10 -0.89
C LEU A 50 -7.89 11.34 -0.30
N LEU A 51 -7.17 12.48 -0.24
CA LEU A 51 -7.71 13.73 0.26
C LEU A 51 -8.86 14.27 -0.60
N TYR A 52 -8.78 14.11 -1.92
CA TYR A 52 -9.87 14.47 -2.83
C TYR A 52 -11.13 13.65 -2.55
N LEU A 53 -10.99 12.32 -2.42
CA LEU A 53 -12.12 11.43 -2.14
C LEU A 53 -12.70 11.63 -0.74
N GLU A 54 -11.86 11.93 0.25
CA GLU A 54 -12.29 12.34 1.59
C GLU A 54 -13.15 13.62 1.54
N ALA A 55 -12.69 14.65 0.80
CA ALA A 55 -13.42 15.91 0.67
C ALA A 55 -14.75 15.75 -0.08
N ASP A 56 -14.82 14.81 -1.02
CA ASP A 56 -16.04 14.50 -1.79
C ASP A 56 -17.08 13.80 -0.92
N ASN A 57 -16.69 12.71 -0.23
CA ASN A 57 -17.57 11.99 0.69
C ASN A 57 -16.77 11.23 1.74
N PRO A 58 -16.68 11.71 2.99
CA PRO A 58 -15.91 11.10 4.06
C PRO A 58 -16.50 9.80 4.63
N GLU A 59 -17.76 9.50 4.34
CA GLU A 59 -18.45 8.30 4.87
C GLU A 59 -18.37 7.12 3.88
N GLN A 60 -17.97 7.36 2.64
CA GLN A 60 -17.93 6.33 1.61
C GLN A 60 -16.53 5.72 1.50
N GLU A 61 -16.47 4.39 1.45
CA GLU A 61 -15.25 3.60 1.33
C GLU A 61 -14.44 3.96 0.07
N ILE A 62 -13.11 3.98 0.24
CA ILE A 62 -12.12 4.12 -0.83
C ILE A 62 -11.48 2.76 -1.05
N ASN A 63 -11.37 2.33 -2.30
CA ASN A 63 -10.78 1.04 -2.68
C ASN A 63 -9.36 1.25 -3.22
N LEU A 64 -8.33 0.85 -2.46
CA LEU A 64 -6.93 0.88 -2.86
C LEU A 64 -6.49 -0.50 -3.40
N TYR A 65 -6.29 -0.60 -4.71
CA TYR A 65 -5.73 -1.78 -5.36
C TYR A 65 -4.21 -1.70 -5.39
N ILE A 66 -3.53 -2.77 -4.97
CA ILE A 66 -2.09 -2.80 -4.74
C ILE A 66 -1.44 -3.86 -5.63
N ASN A 67 -0.47 -3.41 -6.45
CA ASN A 67 0.43 -4.25 -7.23
C ASN A 67 1.81 -3.57 -7.28
N THR A 68 2.58 -3.70 -6.21
CA THR A 68 3.85 -2.99 -6.08
C THR A 68 4.98 -3.88 -5.59
N GLU A 69 6.18 -3.60 -6.06
CA GLU A 69 7.44 -4.17 -5.56
C GLU A 69 7.98 -3.47 -4.31
N GLY A 70 7.22 -2.52 -3.73
CA GLY A 70 7.61 -1.74 -2.57
C GLY A 70 8.14 -0.36 -2.94
N GLY A 71 9.11 0.15 -2.20
CA GLY A 71 9.71 1.44 -2.48
C GLY A 71 10.23 2.16 -1.24
N ASP A 72 10.28 3.49 -1.29
CA ASP A 72 10.82 4.33 -0.24
C ASP A 72 9.97 4.28 1.05
N PRO A 73 10.57 3.95 2.21
CA PRO A 73 9.83 3.86 3.46
C PRO A 73 9.21 5.18 3.91
N SER A 74 9.85 6.32 3.67
CA SER A 74 9.33 7.63 4.08
C SER A 74 8.11 8.02 3.24
N ALA A 75 8.16 7.76 1.93
CA ALA A 75 7.03 7.94 1.03
C ALA A 75 5.85 7.04 1.40
N MET A 76 6.13 5.77 1.73
CA MET A 76 5.11 4.84 2.20
C MET A 76 4.49 5.29 3.54
N LEU A 77 5.30 5.74 4.51
CA LEU A 77 4.79 6.23 5.80
C LEU A 77 3.87 7.44 5.64
N ALA A 78 4.21 8.38 4.73
CA ALA A 78 3.33 9.51 4.44
C ALA A 78 1.96 9.07 3.89
N LEU A 79 1.96 8.06 3.01
CA LEU A 79 0.72 7.47 2.48
C LEU A 79 -0.05 6.71 3.58
N TYR A 80 0.64 5.92 4.40
CA TYR A 80 0.07 5.21 5.55
C TYR A 80 -0.60 6.16 6.52
N ASP A 81 0.10 7.22 6.93
CA ASP A 81 -0.43 8.22 7.85
C ASP A 81 -1.67 8.91 7.27
N THR A 82 -1.68 9.19 5.97
CA THR A 82 -2.85 9.75 5.29
C THR A 82 -4.03 8.78 5.32
N MET A 83 -3.82 7.48 5.02
CA MET A 83 -4.88 6.46 5.11
C MET A 83 -5.47 6.38 6.53
N ARG A 84 -4.65 6.60 7.56
CA ARG A 84 -5.10 6.57 8.96
C ARG A 84 -5.72 7.87 9.44
N PHE A 85 -5.38 8.99 8.82
CA PHE A 85 -5.84 10.34 9.18
C PHE A 85 -7.24 10.64 8.63
N ILE A 86 -7.55 10.22 7.40
CA ILE A 86 -8.84 10.46 6.76
C ILE A 86 -9.96 9.67 7.47
N LYS A 87 -11.20 10.17 7.38
CA LYS A 87 -12.37 9.51 7.97
C LYS A 87 -12.90 8.39 7.05
N ALA A 88 -12.78 8.59 5.73
CA ALA A 88 -13.24 7.60 4.77
C ALA A 88 -12.49 6.28 4.98
N PRO A 89 -13.18 5.15 5.19
CA PRO A 89 -12.53 3.86 5.33
C PRO A 89 -11.80 3.48 4.04
N VAL A 90 -10.59 2.93 4.17
CA VAL A 90 -9.79 2.50 3.02
C VAL A 90 -9.74 0.98 2.98
N ALA A 91 -10.47 0.37 2.05
CA ALA A 91 -10.33 -1.04 1.73
C ALA A 91 -9.08 -1.26 0.87
N THR A 92 -8.34 -2.33 1.13
CA THR A 92 -7.13 -2.66 0.39
C THR A 92 -7.26 -4.01 -0.31
N THR A 93 -6.81 -4.09 -1.56
CA THR A 93 -6.84 -5.34 -2.35
C THR A 93 -5.51 -5.56 -3.07
N CYS A 94 -4.79 -6.62 -2.73
CA CYS A 94 -3.62 -7.03 -3.49
C CYS A 94 -4.05 -7.76 -4.76
N VAL A 95 -3.62 -7.26 -5.94
CA VAL A 95 -4.00 -7.82 -7.26
C VAL A 95 -2.82 -8.41 -8.06
N GLY A 96 -1.70 -8.61 -7.44
CA GLY A 96 -0.51 -9.20 -8.07
C GLY A 96 0.53 -9.44 -7.00
N GLN A 97 1.20 -8.38 -6.59
CA GLN A 97 2.16 -8.47 -5.49
C GLN A 97 2.08 -7.26 -4.56
N ALA A 98 2.38 -7.52 -3.30
CA ALA A 98 2.56 -6.49 -2.27
C ALA A 98 3.87 -6.78 -1.52
N VAL A 99 4.94 -6.08 -1.89
CA VAL A 99 6.29 -6.33 -1.34
C VAL A 99 6.64 -5.20 -0.38
N ALA A 100 7.18 -5.53 0.79
CA ALA A 100 7.66 -4.60 1.82
C ALA A 100 6.69 -3.47 2.12
N ALA A 101 6.93 -2.25 1.62
CA ALA A 101 6.04 -1.10 1.74
C ALA A 101 4.61 -1.41 1.28
N GLY A 102 4.45 -2.17 0.19
CA GLY A 102 3.15 -2.62 -0.31
C GLY A 102 2.42 -3.56 0.66
N ALA A 103 3.14 -4.44 1.34
CA ALA A 103 2.56 -5.35 2.32
C ALA A 103 2.08 -4.59 3.59
N ILE A 104 2.79 -3.53 3.97
CA ILE A 104 2.38 -2.66 5.07
C ILE A 104 1.10 -1.90 4.71
N LEU A 105 1.03 -1.31 3.50
CA LEU A 105 -0.18 -0.63 3.03
C LEU A 105 -1.37 -1.59 2.89
N LEU A 106 -1.15 -2.84 2.46
CA LEU A 106 -2.18 -3.88 2.44
C LEU A 106 -2.73 -4.14 3.84
N ALA A 107 -1.84 -4.35 4.81
CA ALA A 107 -2.22 -4.59 6.20
C ALA A 107 -2.88 -3.39 6.88
N ALA A 108 -2.59 -2.17 6.41
CA ALA A 108 -3.11 -0.90 6.94
C ALA A 108 -4.56 -0.60 6.53
N GLY A 109 -5.14 -1.39 5.63
CA GLY A 109 -6.55 -1.26 5.27
C GLY A 109 -7.49 -1.42 6.45
N GLU A 110 -8.75 -0.99 6.26
CA GLU A 110 -9.80 -1.13 7.26
C GLU A 110 -10.00 -2.59 7.65
N ALA A 111 -10.12 -2.87 8.94
CA ALA A 111 -10.26 -4.23 9.45
C ALA A 111 -11.52 -4.92 8.89
N GLY A 112 -11.36 -6.11 8.33
CA GLY A 112 -12.39 -6.85 7.60
C GLY A 112 -12.47 -6.50 6.10
N HIS A 113 -11.76 -5.46 5.65
CA HIS A 113 -11.75 -4.95 4.26
C HIS A 113 -10.36 -5.00 3.62
N ARG A 114 -9.54 -5.96 4.04
CA ARG A 114 -8.22 -6.23 3.47
C ARG A 114 -8.25 -7.53 2.68
N PHE A 115 -8.01 -7.44 1.38
CA PHE A 115 -8.22 -8.55 0.46
C PHE A 115 -6.97 -8.91 -0.32
N VAL A 116 -6.89 -10.17 -0.73
CA VAL A 116 -5.89 -10.68 -1.66
C VAL A 116 -6.57 -11.54 -2.72
N LEU A 117 -6.12 -11.48 -3.98
CA LEU A 117 -6.57 -12.39 -5.02
C LEU A 117 -5.83 -13.74 -4.92
N PRO A 118 -6.35 -14.85 -5.49
CA PRO A 118 -5.84 -16.21 -5.25
C PRO A 118 -4.37 -16.42 -5.62
N HIS A 119 -3.86 -15.72 -6.62
CA HIS A 119 -2.49 -15.88 -7.13
C HIS A 119 -1.56 -14.74 -6.73
N THR A 120 -1.90 -13.98 -5.69
CA THR A 120 -1.07 -12.88 -5.21
C THR A 120 0.12 -13.38 -4.41
N ARG A 121 1.16 -12.55 -4.40
CA ARG A 121 2.37 -12.75 -3.62
C ARG A 121 2.54 -11.58 -2.66
N VAL A 122 2.58 -11.86 -1.37
CA VAL A 122 2.89 -10.85 -0.34
C VAL A 122 4.25 -11.16 0.26
N VAL A 123 5.11 -10.15 0.38
CA VAL A 123 6.48 -10.34 0.88
C VAL A 123 6.78 -9.34 1.97
N LEU A 124 7.26 -9.84 3.09
CA LEU A 124 7.83 -9.03 4.17
C LEU A 124 9.35 -9.18 4.17
N HIS A 125 10.05 -8.08 4.37
CA HIS A 125 11.48 -8.04 4.67
C HIS A 125 11.82 -6.76 5.43
N GLN A 126 12.97 -6.77 6.12
CA GLN A 126 13.49 -5.58 6.79
C GLN A 126 13.93 -4.51 5.80
N PRO A 127 13.90 -3.22 6.16
CA PRO A 127 14.44 -2.16 5.33
C PRO A 127 15.95 -2.36 5.11
N ALA A 128 16.40 -2.12 3.88
CA ALA A 128 17.81 -2.11 3.52
C ALA A 128 18.24 -0.70 3.13
N ALA A 129 19.45 -0.32 3.51
CA ALA A 129 20.03 0.95 3.12
C ALA A 129 21.50 0.78 2.67
N GLN A 130 21.96 1.71 1.83
CA GLN A 130 23.35 1.84 1.46
C GLN A 130 23.88 3.16 2.00
N GLY A 131 24.88 3.12 2.87
CA GLY A 131 25.50 4.31 3.46
C GLY A 131 26.76 4.72 2.71
N ARG A 132 27.00 6.04 2.61
CA ARG A 132 28.27 6.64 2.17
C ARG A 132 28.53 7.87 3.02
N GLY A 133 29.78 8.12 3.33
CA GLY A 133 30.19 9.28 4.12
C GLY A 133 31.31 8.97 5.10
N THR A 134 31.52 9.85 6.07
CA THR A 134 32.43 9.64 7.19
C THR A 134 31.84 8.62 8.18
N ILE A 135 32.69 8.08 9.08
CA ILE A 135 32.20 7.13 10.09
C ILE A 135 31.05 7.67 10.92
N PRO A 136 31.05 8.93 11.41
CA PRO A 136 29.89 9.49 12.11
C PRO A 136 28.62 9.53 11.25
N ASP A 137 28.74 9.85 9.95
CA ASP A 137 27.60 9.87 9.03
C ASP A 137 26.99 8.48 8.85
N LEU A 138 27.86 7.44 8.75
CA LEU A 138 27.41 6.05 8.63
C LEU A 138 26.70 5.56 9.89
N ILE A 139 27.17 5.97 11.08
CA ILE A 139 26.50 5.65 12.35
C ILE A 139 25.11 6.28 12.37
N LEU A 140 24.98 7.57 12.05
CA LEU A 140 23.68 8.26 12.00
C LEU A 140 22.72 7.61 11.00
N GLN A 141 23.22 7.20 9.83
CA GLN A 141 22.41 6.48 8.84
C GLN A 141 21.94 5.12 9.35
N ALA A 142 22.82 4.37 10.04
CA ALA A 142 22.47 3.09 10.64
C ALA A 142 21.41 3.24 11.74
N ASP A 143 21.55 4.24 12.62
CA ASP A 143 20.56 4.54 13.66
C ASP A 143 19.18 4.88 13.05
N GLU A 144 19.15 5.64 11.96
CA GLU A 144 17.90 5.97 11.26
C GLU A 144 17.25 4.72 10.63
N VAL A 145 18.03 3.82 10.04
CA VAL A 145 17.49 2.55 9.51
C VAL A 145 16.89 1.70 10.64
N VAL A 146 17.56 1.63 11.79
CA VAL A 146 17.04 0.90 12.97
C VAL A 146 15.75 1.54 13.48
N ARG A 147 15.68 2.88 13.52
CA ARG A 147 14.48 3.62 13.91
C ARG A 147 13.31 3.31 12.97
N VAL A 148 13.53 3.42 11.65
CA VAL A 148 12.51 3.12 10.64
C VAL A 148 12.07 1.66 10.73
N ARG A 149 13.00 0.71 10.86
CA ARG A 149 12.69 -0.71 11.05
C ARG A 149 11.73 -0.92 12.22
N THR A 150 12.06 -0.34 13.39
CA THR A 150 11.22 -0.47 14.59
C THR A 150 9.83 0.09 14.35
N GLN A 151 9.72 1.26 13.71
CA GLN A 151 8.43 1.88 13.37
C GLN A 151 7.59 0.98 12.46
N LEU A 152 8.19 0.37 11.44
CA LEU A 152 7.49 -0.54 10.52
C LEU A 152 7.03 -1.82 11.23
N GLU A 153 7.85 -2.37 12.13
CA GLU A 153 7.51 -3.54 12.96
C GLU A 153 6.33 -3.22 13.90
N GLU A 154 6.30 -2.03 14.51
CA GLU A 154 5.20 -1.56 15.36
C GLU A 154 3.89 -1.37 14.57
N ILE A 155 3.97 -0.79 13.37
CA ILE A 155 2.83 -0.68 12.46
C ILE A 155 2.28 -2.06 12.10
N LEU A 156 3.14 -2.98 11.65
CA LEU A 156 2.71 -4.34 11.34
C LEU A 156 2.12 -5.06 12.55
N SER A 157 2.70 -4.87 13.74
CA SER A 157 2.18 -5.43 14.98
C SER A 157 0.76 -4.97 15.26
N SER A 158 0.48 -3.69 15.09
CA SER A 158 -0.85 -3.11 15.33
C SER A 158 -1.93 -3.66 14.37
N HIS A 159 -1.56 -4.00 13.14
CA HIS A 159 -2.49 -4.48 12.12
C HIS A 159 -2.62 -6.00 12.06
N THR A 160 -1.55 -6.74 12.40
CA THR A 160 -1.54 -8.21 12.34
C THR A 160 -1.82 -8.89 13.68
N GLY A 161 -1.71 -8.13 14.79
CA GLY A 161 -1.80 -8.68 16.16
C GLY A 161 -0.57 -9.48 16.57
N ARG A 162 0.51 -9.52 15.81
CA ARG A 162 1.74 -10.26 16.11
C ARG A 162 2.66 -9.43 16.99
N ALA A 163 3.43 -10.12 17.86
CA ALA A 163 4.44 -9.45 18.67
C ALA A 163 5.56 -8.86 17.79
N VAL A 164 6.06 -7.69 18.15
CA VAL A 164 7.18 -7.03 17.44
C VAL A 164 8.41 -7.94 17.36
N THR A 165 8.68 -8.73 18.41
CA THR A 165 9.78 -9.70 18.44
C THR A 165 9.65 -10.77 17.36
N ASP A 166 8.43 -11.25 17.11
CA ASP A 166 8.16 -12.27 16.10
C ASP A 166 8.30 -11.67 14.70
N LEU A 167 7.75 -10.45 14.51
CA LEU A 167 7.89 -9.70 13.26
C LEU A 167 9.36 -9.42 12.92
N ARG A 168 10.16 -9.05 13.91
CA ARG A 168 11.61 -8.82 13.75
C ARG A 168 12.35 -10.07 13.30
N HIS A 169 12.02 -11.22 13.86
CA HIS A 169 12.58 -12.51 13.44
C HIS A 169 12.09 -12.88 12.04
N ASP A 170 10.79 -12.72 11.77
CA ASP A 170 10.14 -13.11 10.53
C ASP A 170 10.59 -12.25 9.32
N THR A 171 11.00 -11.00 9.56
CA THR A 171 11.44 -10.07 8.52
C THR A 171 12.97 -10.01 8.36
N ASP A 172 13.73 -10.78 9.10
CA ASP A 172 15.19 -10.80 8.98
C ASP A 172 15.67 -11.22 7.58
N ARG A 173 14.89 -12.05 6.92
CA ARG A 173 15.02 -12.41 5.49
C ARG A 173 13.67 -12.28 4.81
N ASP A 174 13.68 -12.31 3.48
CA ASP A 174 12.45 -12.29 2.69
C ASP A 174 11.51 -13.40 3.13
N ARG A 175 10.34 -13.02 3.63
CA ARG A 175 9.28 -13.95 3.96
C ARG A 175 8.14 -13.81 2.96
N VAL A 176 7.98 -14.84 2.15
CA VAL A 176 7.01 -14.86 1.05
C VAL A 176 5.76 -15.59 1.48
N PHE A 177 4.62 -14.99 1.21
CA PHE A 177 3.29 -15.54 1.47
C PHE A 177 2.53 -15.67 0.15
N ASP A 178 1.83 -16.78 -0.03
CA ASP A 178 0.70 -16.89 -0.94
C ASP A 178 -0.55 -16.23 -0.33
N ALA A 179 -1.66 -16.23 -1.06
CA ALA A 179 -2.89 -15.59 -0.62
C ALA A 179 -3.41 -16.14 0.72
N ALA A 180 -3.43 -17.46 0.89
CA ALA A 180 -3.89 -18.11 2.11
C ALA A 180 -2.94 -17.83 3.30
N GLY A 181 -1.64 -17.86 3.05
CA GLY A 181 -0.60 -17.54 4.02
C GLY A 181 -0.67 -16.07 4.48
N ALA A 182 -0.96 -15.13 3.58
CA ALA A 182 -1.12 -13.72 3.93
C ALA A 182 -2.32 -13.50 4.87
N VAL A 183 -3.43 -14.18 4.61
CA VAL A 183 -4.61 -14.16 5.50
C VAL A 183 -4.29 -14.81 6.85
N ALA A 184 -3.69 -15.99 6.86
CA ALA A 184 -3.32 -16.69 8.10
C ALA A 184 -2.29 -15.90 8.95
N TYR A 185 -1.47 -15.09 8.31
CA TYR A 185 -0.50 -14.23 8.98
C TYR A 185 -1.13 -12.95 9.55
N GLY A 186 -2.28 -12.52 9.05
CA GLY A 186 -2.99 -11.30 9.45
C GLY A 186 -2.70 -10.08 8.57
N LEU A 187 -2.03 -10.27 7.42
CA LEU A 187 -1.76 -9.19 6.44
C LEU A 187 -3.00 -8.84 5.61
N ALA A 188 -3.95 -9.76 5.51
CA ALA A 188 -5.24 -9.58 4.86
C ALA A 188 -6.32 -10.32 5.65
N ASP A 189 -7.57 -10.03 5.36
CA ASP A 189 -8.71 -10.65 6.05
C ASP A 189 -9.32 -11.81 5.26
N ARG A 190 -9.25 -11.73 3.91
CA ARG A 190 -9.90 -12.72 3.05
C ARG A 190 -9.27 -12.82 1.65
N VAL A 191 -9.29 -14.02 1.10
CA VAL A 191 -9.03 -14.26 -0.33
C VAL A 191 -10.32 -14.02 -1.10
N LEU A 192 -10.26 -13.23 -2.20
CA LEU A 192 -11.39 -12.98 -3.11
C LEU A 192 -11.23 -13.82 -4.37
N ASP A 193 -12.08 -14.83 -4.55
CA ASP A 193 -12.11 -15.67 -5.76
C ASP A 193 -12.90 -15.02 -6.91
N ALA A 194 -13.88 -14.20 -6.57
CA ALA A 194 -14.71 -13.44 -7.52
C ALA A 194 -15.22 -12.15 -6.85
N ARG A 195 -15.58 -11.19 -7.69
CA ARG A 195 -16.29 -9.99 -7.24
C ARG A 195 -17.70 -10.40 -6.81
N ALA A 196 -18.07 -10.06 -5.57
CA ALA A 196 -19.42 -10.26 -5.06
C ALA A 196 -20.42 -9.32 -5.76
#